data_78ecb34ca72e66f28e0426f2e0384e99
#
_entry.id   78ecb34ca72e66f28e0426f2e0384e99
#
_cell.length_a   1.000
_cell.length_b   1.000
_cell.length_c   1.000
_cell.angle_alpha   90.00
_cell.angle_beta   90.00
_cell.angle_gamma   90.00
#
_symmetry.space_group_name_H-M   'P 1'
#
loop_
_entity.id
_entity.type
_entity.pdbx_description
1 polymer ?
#
loop_
_entity_poly.entity_id
_entity_poly.type
_entity_poly.pdbx_seq_one_letter_code
_entity_poly.pdbx_strand_id
1 'polypeptide(L)'
;MQERFKKIILLLTIIALYLGVYRLVQTINPVGINLEIGLDTYIPLIPEFAVIYLLYIPMIIFVFAFYWNDYKAYRSMSLMLIAVISIAIMIYSVFQTEVLRPIIASTDFFTRLTNTIYKYDMPNNTFPSLHVALTSTISAFVYEKNANFGMVLIPLTFLIILSTMFIKQHVFLDIIGGLMLAFVIFKNKKIFDIKEI
;
A
#
# COMPACT_ATOMS: atom_id res chain seq x y z
N MET A 1 1.26 13.10 -27.91
CA MET A 1 2.14 11.91 -27.94
C MET A 1 3.09 11.88 -26.73
N GLN A 2 3.77 12.96 -26.45
CA GLN A 2 4.79 13.06 -25.36
C GLN A 2 4.25 12.79 -23.94
N GLU A 3 3.08 13.33 -23.57
CA GLU A 3 2.49 13.10 -22.24
C GLU A 3 2.08 11.63 -22.02
N ARG A 4 1.51 10.98 -23.05
CA ARG A 4 1.15 9.56 -22.96
C ARG A 4 2.38 8.70 -22.67
N PHE A 5 3.49 8.98 -23.33
CA PHE A 5 4.76 8.29 -23.10
C PHE A 5 5.28 8.50 -21.67
N LYS A 6 5.24 9.75 -21.17
CA LYS A 6 5.64 10.08 -19.79
C LYS A 6 4.78 9.35 -18.75
N LYS A 7 3.45 9.24 -18.97
CA LYS A 7 2.55 8.48 -18.07
C LYS A 7 2.90 6.99 -18.03
N ILE A 8 3.20 6.40 -19.18
CA ILE A 8 3.62 5.01 -19.28
C ILE A 8 4.92 4.78 -18.51
N ILE A 9 5.92 5.67 -18.65
CA ILE A 9 7.18 5.58 -17.89
C ILE A 9 6.91 5.61 -16.39
N LEU A 10 6.10 6.55 -15.90
CA LEU A 10 5.77 6.65 -14.48
C LEU A 10 5.10 5.37 -13.97
N LEU A 11 4.14 4.83 -14.72
CA LEU A 11 3.47 3.58 -14.37
C LEU A 11 4.45 2.40 -14.34
N LEU A 12 5.30 2.27 -15.36
CA LEU A 12 6.31 1.22 -15.40
C LEU A 12 7.32 1.35 -14.26
N THR A 13 7.68 2.58 -13.86
CA THR A 13 8.55 2.81 -12.70
C THR A 13 7.88 2.32 -11.41
N ILE A 14 6.60 2.63 -11.18
CA ILE A 14 5.84 2.14 -10.02
C ILE A 14 5.81 0.60 -10.01
N ILE A 15 5.48 -0.01 -11.15
CA ILE A 15 5.44 -1.47 -11.30
C ILE A 15 6.83 -2.09 -11.05
N ALA A 16 7.88 -1.52 -11.61
CA ALA A 16 9.25 -2.02 -11.44
C ALA A 16 9.70 -1.94 -9.98
N LEU A 17 9.40 -0.85 -9.28
CA LEU A 17 9.71 -0.71 -7.86
C LEU A 17 8.90 -1.70 -7.02
N TYR A 18 7.59 -1.80 -7.25
CA TYR A 18 6.71 -2.65 -6.45
C TYR A 18 6.90 -4.15 -6.72
N LEU A 19 6.94 -4.58 -7.98
CA LEU A 19 7.10 -6.00 -8.32
C LEU A 19 8.56 -6.45 -8.41
N GLY A 20 9.49 -5.55 -8.74
CA GLY A 20 10.92 -5.87 -8.87
C GLY A 20 11.66 -5.67 -7.56
N VAL A 21 11.90 -4.42 -7.19
CA VAL A 21 12.80 -4.09 -6.05
C VAL A 21 12.21 -4.54 -4.72
N TYR A 22 10.92 -4.31 -4.47
CA TYR A 22 10.25 -4.78 -3.25
C TYR A 22 10.37 -6.30 -3.09
N ARG A 23 10.11 -7.06 -4.16
CA ARG A 23 10.23 -8.52 -4.13
C ARG A 23 11.67 -8.99 -3.95
N LEU A 24 12.62 -8.29 -4.56
CA LEU A 24 14.03 -8.59 -4.38
C LEU A 24 14.46 -8.43 -2.91
N VAL A 25 14.10 -7.32 -2.26
CA VAL A 25 14.38 -7.09 -0.83
C VAL A 25 13.74 -8.16 0.04
N GLN A 26 12.52 -8.57 -0.30
CA GLN A 26 11.79 -9.65 0.38
C GLN A 26 12.52 -10.99 0.35
N THR A 27 13.19 -11.30 -0.76
CA THR A 27 13.92 -12.56 -0.94
C THR A 27 15.34 -12.53 -0.36
N ILE A 28 16.01 -11.38 -0.37
CA ILE A 28 17.37 -11.22 0.17
C ILE A 28 17.34 -11.25 1.70
N ASN A 29 16.34 -10.65 2.32
CA ASN A 29 16.18 -10.55 3.77
C ASN A 29 14.92 -11.33 4.21
N PRO A 30 14.94 -12.66 4.26
CA PRO A 30 13.73 -13.45 4.54
C PRO A 30 13.31 -13.44 6.02
N VAL A 31 14.19 -13.07 6.94
CA VAL A 31 13.94 -13.05 8.40
C VAL A 31 13.89 -11.62 8.88
N GLY A 32 12.87 -11.28 9.66
CA GLY A 32 12.64 -9.95 10.20
C GLY A 32 12.37 -9.94 11.70
N ILE A 33 12.25 -8.73 12.25
CA ILE A 33 11.84 -8.50 13.63
C ILE A 33 10.31 -8.45 13.67
N ASN A 34 9.69 -9.22 14.58
CA ASN A 34 8.26 -9.10 14.83
C ASN A 34 7.98 -7.86 15.69
N LEU A 35 7.12 -6.97 15.18
CA LEU A 35 6.68 -5.75 15.87
C LEU A 35 5.33 -5.91 16.58
N GLU A 36 4.85 -7.14 16.78
CA GLU A 36 3.59 -7.41 17.49
C GLU A 36 3.64 -6.86 18.92
N ILE A 37 2.55 -6.18 19.32
CA ILE A 37 2.35 -5.66 20.68
C ILE A 37 1.10 -6.28 21.29
N GLY A 38 0.91 -6.13 22.60
CA GLY A 38 -0.24 -6.71 23.31
C GLY A 38 -1.62 -6.37 22.70
N LEU A 39 -1.75 -5.25 21.99
CA LEU A 39 -2.98 -4.88 21.29
C LEU A 39 -3.30 -5.84 20.14
N ASP A 40 -2.29 -6.35 19.44
CA ASP A 40 -2.48 -7.22 18.28
C ASP A 40 -3.07 -8.59 18.63
N THR A 41 -2.88 -9.03 19.89
CA THR A 41 -3.44 -10.28 20.40
C THR A 41 -4.98 -10.25 20.50
N TYR A 42 -5.56 -9.06 20.66
CA TYR A 42 -7.02 -8.88 20.71
C TYR A 42 -7.67 -8.76 19.32
N ILE A 43 -6.88 -8.59 18.27
CA ILE A 43 -7.41 -8.48 16.91
C ILE A 43 -7.65 -9.90 16.37
N PRO A 44 -8.90 -10.29 16.08
CA PRO A 44 -9.20 -11.65 15.59
C PRO A 44 -8.74 -11.82 14.13
N LEU A 45 -8.51 -13.06 13.72
CA LEU A 45 -8.42 -13.42 12.31
C LEU A 45 -9.84 -13.49 11.72
N ILE A 46 -10.11 -12.73 10.66
CA ILE A 46 -11.39 -12.70 9.95
C ILE A 46 -11.11 -12.87 8.45
N PRO A 47 -11.12 -14.12 7.92
CA PRO A 47 -10.74 -14.42 6.54
C PRO A 47 -11.60 -13.70 5.48
N GLU A 48 -12.85 -13.35 5.80
CA GLU A 48 -13.76 -12.60 4.91
C GLU A 48 -13.17 -11.25 4.48
N PHE A 49 -12.35 -10.65 5.31
CA PHE A 49 -11.66 -9.40 4.99
C PHE A 49 -10.59 -9.54 3.90
N ALA A 50 -10.26 -10.77 3.47
CA ALA A 50 -9.39 -10.99 2.32
C ALA A 50 -9.93 -10.34 1.03
N VAL A 51 -11.25 -10.30 0.86
CA VAL A 51 -11.88 -9.60 -0.28
C VAL A 51 -11.63 -8.09 -0.20
N ILE A 52 -11.81 -7.51 0.99
CA ILE A 52 -11.60 -6.08 1.22
C ILE A 52 -10.11 -5.71 1.04
N TYR A 53 -9.22 -6.58 1.56
CA TYR A 53 -7.78 -6.42 1.37
C TYR A 53 -7.42 -6.28 -0.11
N LEU A 54 -7.95 -7.15 -0.97
CA LEU A 54 -7.64 -7.12 -2.40
C LEU A 54 -8.18 -5.88 -3.13
N LEU A 55 -9.14 -5.13 -2.53
CA LEU A 55 -9.69 -3.91 -3.14
C LEU A 55 -8.66 -2.79 -3.29
N TYR A 56 -7.51 -2.85 -2.61
CA TYR A 56 -6.47 -1.83 -2.80
C TYR A 56 -5.95 -1.78 -4.25
N ILE A 57 -5.87 -2.93 -4.93
CA ILE A 57 -5.42 -3.01 -6.33
C ILE A 57 -6.39 -2.30 -7.28
N PRO A 58 -7.69 -2.69 -7.34
CA PRO A 58 -8.65 -2.00 -8.21
C PRO A 58 -8.84 -0.53 -7.82
N MET A 59 -8.71 -0.15 -6.53
CA MET A 59 -8.74 1.24 -6.11
C MET A 59 -7.62 2.05 -6.76
N ILE A 60 -6.37 1.56 -6.72
CA ILE A 60 -5.22 2.23 -7.36
C ILE A 60 -5.45 2.34 -8.86
N ILE A 61 -5.83 1.24 -9.53
CA ILE A 61 -6.08 1.21 -10.99
C ILE A 61 -7.16 2.22 -11.36
N PHE A 62 -8.26 2.24 -10.62
CA PHE A 62 -9.38 3.14 -10.88
C PHE A 62 -8.97 4.61 -10.76
N VAL A 63 -8.20 4.98 -9.72
CA VAL A 63 -7.74 6.36 -9.53
C VAL A 63 -6.77 6.78 -10.64
N PHE A 64 -5.86 5.89 -11.08
CA PHE A 64 -5.01 6.17 -12.24
C PHE A 64 -5.80 6.35 -13.53
N ALA A 65 -6.84 5.54 -13.75
CA ALA A 65 -7.73 5.67 -14.89
C ALA A 65 -8.53 6.99 -14.83
N PHE A 66 -9.04 7.36 -13.65
CA PHE A 66 -9.80 8.60 -13.44
C PHE A 66 -8.97 9.84 -13.80
N TYR A 67 -7.70 9.90 -13.37
CA TYR A 67 -6.79 11.02 -13.68
C TYR A 67 -6.02 10.85 -14.99
N TRP A 68 -6.38 9.86 -15.84
CA TRP A 68 -5.67 9.62 -17.10
C TRP A 68 -5.60 10.86 -17.99
N ASN A 69 -6.64 11.67 -18.05
CA ASN A 69 -6.69 12.88 -18.89
C ASN A 69 -6.16 14.14 -18.21
N ASP A 70 -5.91 14.10 -16.90
CA ASP A 70 -5.24 15.17 -16.15
C ASP A 70 -3.78 14.79 -15.90
N TYR A 71 -2.90 15.22 -16.82
CA TYR A 71 -1.47 14.89 -16.72
C TYR A 71 -0.82 15.43 -15.44
N LYS A 72 -1.22 16.62 -14.96
CA LYS A 72 -0.63 17.21 -13.76
C LYS A 72 -0.98 16.38 -12.53
N ALA A 73 -2.26 16.06 -12.35
CA ALA A 73 -2.69 15.20 -11.25
C ALA A 73 -2.08 13.79 -11.34
N TYR A 74 -2.10 13.17 -12.52
CA TYR A 74 -1.51 11.86 -12.77
C TYR A 74 -0.02 11.83 -12.38
N ARG A 75 0.74 12.83 -12.83
CA ARG A 75 2.18 12.94 -12.57
C ARG A 75 2.48 13.17 -11.09
N SER A 76 1.82 14.15 -10.45
CA SER A 76 2.02 14.42 -9.02
C SER A 76 1.72 13.19 -8.18
N MET A 77 0.59 12.52 -8.41
CA MET A 77 0.23 11.28 -7.73
C MET A 77 1.27 10.18 -7.97
N SER A 78 1.69 9.96 -9.23
CA SER A 78 2.71 8.95 -9.54
C SER A 78 4.01 9.19 -8.80
N LEU A 79 4.50 10.42 -8.75
CA LEU A 79 5.74 10.77 -8.05
C LEU A 79 5.61 10.60 -6.53
N MET A 80 4.45 10.92 -5.94
CA MET A 80 4.18 10.66 -4.53
C MET A 80 4.22 9.15 -4.23
N LEU A 81 3.61 8.31 -5.07
CA LEU A 81 3.65 6.85 -4.89
C LEU A 81 5.05 6.27 -5.10
N ILE A 82 5.80 6.75 -6.07
CA ILE A 82 7.21 6.38 -6.27
C ILE A 82 8.01 6.72 -4.99
N ALA A 83 7.81 7.90 -4.40
CA ALA A 83 8.49 8.28 -3.17
C ALA A 83 8.08 7.39 -1.98
N VAL A 84 6.78 7.09 -1.81
CA VAL A 84 6.29 6.16 -0.78
C VAL A 84 6.96 4.80 -0.91
N ILE A 85 6.94 4.21 -2.11
CA ILE A 85 7.52 2.88 -2.35
C ILE A 85 9.03 2.90 -2.12
N SER A 86 9.73 3.92 -2.64
CA SER A 86 11.19 4.02 -2.50
C SER A 86 11.62 4.15 -1.03
N ILE A 87 10.94 4.98 -0.24
CA ILE A 87 11.25 5.14 1.19
C ILE A 87 10.96 3.84 1.95
N ALA A 88 9.82 3.19 1.67
CA ALA A 88 9.49 1.91 2.29
C ALA A 88 10.56 0.84 1.96
N ILE A 89 10.98 0.72 0.69
CA ILE A 89 12.04 -0.19 0.27
C ILE A 89 13.36 0.10 1.01
N MET A 90 13.72 1.37 1.17
CA MET A 90 14.93 1.75 1.93
C MET A 90 14.81 1.29 3.39
N ILE A 91 13.64 1.47 4.02
CA ILE A 91 13.41 1.01 5.40
C ILE A 91 13.52 -0.51 5.47
N TYR A 92 12.85 -1.25 4.59
CA TYR A 92 12.89 -2.72 4.55
C TYR A 92 14.31 -3.27 4.34
N SER A 93 15.15 -2.54 3.59
CA SER A 93 16.53 -2.97 3.32
C SER A 93 17.43 -2.91 4.55
N VAL A 94 17.15 -2.02 5.50
CA VAL A 94 17.97 -1.79 6.70
C VAL A 94 17.27 -2.23 8.00
N PHE A 95 15.94 -2.29 8.00
CA PHE A 95 15.11 -2.65 9.14
C PHE A 95 14.04 -3.64 8.68
N GLN A 96 14.42 -4.90 8.52
CA GLN A 96 13.50 -5.95 8.08
C GLN A 96 12.58 -6.36 9.22
N THR A 97 11.29 -6.39 8.92
CA THR A 97 10.24 -6.78 9.86
C THR A 97 9.39 -7.90 9.27
N GLU A 98 8.80 -8.70 10.16
CA GLU A 98 7.93 -9.81 9.77
C GLU A 98 6.71 -9.92 10.67
N VAL A 99 5.67 -10.56 10.18
CA VAL A 99 4.45 -10.88 10.94
C VAL A 99 4.28 -12.39 11.08
N LEU A 100 3.94 -12.83 12.29
CA LEU A 100 3.61 -14.23 12.55
C LEU A 100 2.17 -14.49 12.10
N ARG A 101 2.01 -15.38 11.12
CA ARG A 101 0.70 -15.74 10.56
C ARG A 101 0.20 -17.04 11.15
N PRO A 102 -1.09 -17.12 11.52
CA PRO A 102 -1.68 -18.37 11.98
C PRO A 102 -1.79 -19.38 10.83
N ILE A 103 -1.68 -20.67 11.16
CA ILE A 103 -2.01 -21.75 10.23
C ILE A 103 -3.53 -21.85 10.15
N ILE A 104 -4.09 -21.71 8.95
CA ILE A 104 -5.53 -21.73 8.73
C ILE A 104 -5.88 -23.08 8.06
N ALA A 105 -6.53 -23.98 8.81
CA ALA A 105 -6.84 -25.33 8.36
C ALA A 105 -8.20 -25.45 7.63
N SER A 106 -9.08 -24.44 7.73
CA SER A 106 -10.39 -24.48 7.07
C SER A 106 -10.26 -24.44 5.54
N THR A 107 -11.25 -25.02 4.83
CA THR A 107 -11.28 -25.15 3.37
C THR A 107 -12.38 -24.31 2.71
N ASP A 108 -13.04 -23.43 3.46
CA ASP A 108 -14.02 -22.51 2.90
C ASP A 108 -13.38 -21.49 1.94
N PHE A 109 -14.21 -20.77 1.19
CA PHE A 109 -13.77 -19.83 0.16
C PHE A 109 -12.84 -18.72 0.71
N PHE A 110 -13.21 -18.09 1.82
CA PHE A 110 -12.46 -16.94 2.35
C PHE A 110 -11.14 -17.37 2.95
N THR A 111 -11.10 -18.51 3.63
CA THR A 111 -9.89 -19.13 4.14
C THR A 111 -8.92 -19.50 3.00
N ARG A 112 -9.43 -20.10 1.90
CA ARG A 112 -8.59 -20.37 0.71
C ARG A 112 -8.07 -19.10 0.08
N LEU A 113 -8.89 -18.05 0.03
CA LEU A 113 -8.46 -16.75 -0.49
C LEU A 113 -7.35 -16.14 0.38
N THR A 114 -7.51 -16.17 1.71
CA THR A 114 -6.50 -15.72 2.67
C THR A 114 -5.19 -16.51 2.53
N ASN A 115 -5.26 -17.84 2.44
CA ASN A 115 -4.09 -18.68 2.21
C ASN A 115 -3.42 -18.40 0.86
N THR A 116 -4.20 -18.04 -0.16
CA THR A 116 -3.67 -17.60 -1.46
C THR A 116 -2.91 -16.29 -1.32
N ILE A 117 -3.46 -15.31 -0.60
CA ILE A 117 -2.76 -14.05 -0.29
C ILE A 117 -1.46 -14.36 0.45
N TYR A 118 -1.47 -15.19 1.48
CA TYR A 118 -0.28 -15.57 2.25
C TYR A 118 0.82 -16.21 1.38
N LYS A 119 0.43 -16.96 0.34
CA LYS A 119 1.38 -17.58 -0.58
C LYS A 119 2.08 -16.55 -1.49
N TYR A 120 1.34 -15.53 -1.94
CA TYR A 120 1.87 -14.56 -2.91
C TYR A 120 2.43 -13.29 -2.26
N ASP A 121 1.99 -12.94 -1.07
CA ASP A 121 2.49 -11.82 -0.29
C ASP A 121 3.15 -12.36 0.97
N MET A 122 4.48 -12.40 0.97
CA MET A 122 5.30 -13.01 2.03
C MET A 122 5.14 -12.26 3.36
N PRO A 123 5.42 -12.91 4.51
CA PRO A 123 5.20 -12.31 5.83
C PRO A 123 6.23 -11.26 6.26
N ASN A 124 7.16 -10.90 5.41
CA ASN A 124 8.22 -9.93 5.67
C ASN A 124 8.00 -8.60 4.89
N ASN A 125 8.84 -7.59 5.12
CA ASN A 125 8.64 -6.22 4.62
C ASN A 125 7.35 -5.60 5.18
N THR A 126 7.08 -5.76 6.48
CA THR A 126 5.78 -5.33 7.04
C THR A 126 5.78 -3.88 7.50
N PHE A 127 6.89 -3.35 8.04
CA PHE A 127 6.96 -1.96 8.54
C PHE A 127 7.80 -1.06 7.62
N PRO A 128 7.25 0.06 7.18
CA PRO A 128 5.86 0.53 7.29
C PRO A 128 4.94 -0.21 6.31
N SER A 129 3.64 -0.38 6.65
CA SER A 129 2.68 -0.99 5.74
C SER A 129 2.54 -0.22 4.43
N LEU A 130 2.94 -0.83 3.31
CA LEU A 130 2.76 -0.24 1.98
C LEU A 130 1.28 -0.13 1.58
N HIS A 131 0.44 -1.09 1.96
CA HIS A 131 -1.01 -1.04 1.72
C HIS A 131 -1.61 0.24 2.32
N VAL A 132 -1.26 0.51 3.58
CA VAL A 132 -1.72 1.70 4.30
C VAL A 132 -1.14 2.97 3.69
N ALA A 133 0.17 2.99 3.45
CA ALA A 133 0.84 4.19 2.93
C ALA A 133 0.33 4.59 1.55
N LEU A 134 0.19 3.63 0.61
CA LEU A 134 -0.27 3.90 -0.75
C LEU A 134 -1.73 4.35 -0.77
N THR A 135 -2.63 3.60 -0.10
CA THR A 135 -4.07 3.91 -0.13
C THR A 135 -4.38 5.22 0.58
N SER A 136 -3.70 5.51 1.71
CA SER A 136 -3.86 6.78 2.44
C SER A 136 -3.32 7.96 1.64
N THR A 137 -2.16 7.82 0.98
CA THR A 137 -1.60 8.87 0.12
C THR A 137 -2.55 9.19 -1.04
N ILE A 138 -3.08 8.15 -1.73
CA ILE A 138 -4.04 8.29 -2.82
C ILE A 138 -5.30 8.99 -2.33
N SER A 139 -5.89 8.52 -1.23
CA SER A 139 -7.15 9.07 -0.72
C SER A 139 -7.00 10.53 -0.29
N ALA A 140 -5.91 10.91 0.35
CA ALA A 140 -5.62 12.28 0.72
C ALA A 140 -5.43 13.16 -0.53
N PHE A 141 -4.69 12.67 -1.54
CA PHE A 141 -4.49 13.38 -2.81
C PHE A 141 -5.82 13.58 -3.55
N VAL A 142 -6.63 12.53 -3.67
CA VAL A 142 -7.92 12.61 -4.37
C VAL A 142 -8.88 13.53 -3.62
N TYR A 143 -8.95 13.46 -2.30
CA TYR A 143 -9.80 14.34 -1.50
C TYR A 143 -9.49 15.82 -1.73
N GLU A 144 -8.22 16.17 -1.83
CA GLU A 144 -7.80 17.55 -2.11
C GLU A 144 -8.18 18.01 -3.52
N LYS A 145 -8.09 17.13 -4.52
CA LYS A 145 -8.41 17.46 -5.91
C LYS A 145 -9.90 17.40 -6.22
N ASN A 146 -10.59 16.46 -5.61
CA ASN A 146 -12.02 16.21 -5.78
C ASN A 146 -12.60 15.64 -4.47
N ALA A 147 -13.14 16.52 -3.63
CA ALA A 147 -13.64 16.16 -2.30
C ALA A 147 -14.75 15.08 -2.35
N ASN A 148 -15.66 15.16 -3.32
CA ASN A 148 -16.74 14.16 -3.44
C ASN A 148 -16.19 12.77 -3.72
N PHE A 149 -15.21 12.64 -4.62
CA PHE A 149 -14.57 11.37 -4.89
C PHE A 149 -13.72 10.91 -3.69
N GLY A 150 -12.98 11.83 -3.06
CA GLY A 150 -12.19 11.53 -1.87
C GLY A 150 -13.04 11.03 -0.69
N MET A 151 -14.27 11.59 -0.49
CA MET A 151 -15.20 11.10 0.53
C MET A 151 -15.63 9.63 0.33
N VAL A 152 -15.57 9.11 -0.89
CA VAL A 152 -15.83 7.68 -1.15
C VAL A 152 -14.57 6.85 -0.87
N LEU A 153 -13.37 7.37 -1.21
CA LEU A 153 -12.12 6.63 -1.04
C LEU A 153 -11.67 6.54 0.43
N ILE A 154 -11.95 7.55 1.27
CA ILE A 154 -11.53 7.55 2.67
C ILE A 154 -12.14 6.37 3.45
N PRO A 155 -13.47 6.10 3.43
CA PRO A 155 -14.04 4.91 4.06
C PRO A 155 -13.48 3.60 3.48
N LEU A 156 -13.29 3.52 2.17
CA LEU A 156 -12.69 2.35 1.54
C LEU A 156 -11.24 2.12 2.04
N THR A 157 -10.44 3.18 2.11
CA THR A 157 -9.09 3.11 2.67
C THR A 157 -9.11 2.65 4.12
N PHE A 158 -10.01 3.15 4.94
CA PHE A 158 -10.17 2.71 6.32
C PHE A 158 -10.48 1.21 6.40
N LEU A 159 -11.39 0.71 5.57
CA LEU A 159 -11.70 -0.73 5.50
C LEU A 159 -10.49 -1.55 5.02
N ILE A 160 -9.73 -1.07 4.04
CA ILE A 160 -8.49 -1.72 3.58
C ILE A 160 -7.48 -1.78 4.73
N ILE A 161 -7.29 -0.69 5.49
CA ILE A 161 -6.41 -0.67 6.67
C ILE A 161 -6.83 -1.74 7.67
N LEU A 162 -8.11 -1.78 8.05
CA LEU A 162 -8.61 -2.80 8.98
C LEU A 162 -8.41 -4.22 8.42
N SER A 163 -8.63 -4.42 7.12
CA SER A 163 -8.46 -5.73 6.49
C SER A 163 -7.05 -6.27 6.62
N THR A 164 -6.01 -5.41 6.56
CA THR A 164 -4.61 -5.86 6.72
C THR A 164 -4.35 -6.48 8.09
N MET A 165 -5.00 -5.95 9.13
CA MET A 165 -4.90 -6.51 10.49
C MET A 165 -5.76 -7.76 10.66
N PHE A 166 -7.01 -7.75 10.15
CA PHE A 166 -7.93 -8.88 10.29
C PHE A 166 -7.48 -10.14 9.53
N ILE A 167 -6.75 -9.99 8.43
CA ILE A 167 -6.14 -11.14 7.75
C ILE A 167 -4.68 -11.39 8.20
N LYS A 168 -4.23 -10.78 9.30
CA LYS A 168 -2.88 -10.97 9.87
C LYS A 168 -1.74 -10.74 8.87
N GLN A 169 -1.90 -9.76 7.99
CA GLN A 169 -0.82 -9.30 7.09
C GLN A 169 0.06 -8.23 7.73
N HIS A 170 -0.50 -7.44 8.64
CA HIS A 170 0.18 -6.38 9.35
C HIS A 170 -0.22 -6.33 10.81
N VAL A 171 0.69 -5.85 11.66
CA VAL A 171 0.45 -5.51 13.05
C VAL A 171 0.18 -4.01 13.20
N PHE A 172 -0.31 -3.61 14.37
CA PHE A 172 -0.72 -2.23 14.65
C PHE A 172 0.40 -1.20 14.39
N LEU A 173 1.64 -1.51 14.74
CA LEU A 173 2.77 -0.61 14.50
C LEU A 173 3.05 -0.41 13.01
N ASP A 174 2.85 -1.42 12.18
CA ASP A 174 2.99 -1.30 10.71
C ASP A 174 1.99 -0.28 10.14
N ILE A 175 0.76 -0.27 10.69
CA ILE A 175 -0.28 0.68 10.31
C ILE A 175 0.14 2.11 10.65
N ILE A 176 0.63 2.32 11.87
CA ILE A 176 1.13 3.64 12.30
C ILE A 176 2.25 4.10 11.38
N GLY A 177 3.24 3.23 11.09
CA GLY A 177 4.32 3.54 10.16
C GLY A 177 3.83 3.91 8.78
N GLY A 178 2.86 3.16 8.24
CA GLY A 178 2.24 3.44 6.93
C GLY A 178 1.50 4.79 6.88
N LEU A 179 0.72 5.10 7.92
CA LEU A 179 0.03 6.39 8.05
C LEU A 179 1.02 7.55 8.18
N MET A 180 2.08 7.39 8.97
CA MET A 180 3.12 8.41 9.12
C MET A 180 3.83 8.67 7.79
N LEU A 181 4.18 7.63 7.04
CA LEU A 181 4.80 7.77 5.73
C LEU A 181 3.87 8.51 4.76
N ALA A 182 2.59 8.13 4.68
CA ALA A 182 1.59 8.82 3.87
C ALA A 182 1.47 10.30 4.26
N PHE A 183 1.41 10.60 5.56
CA PHE A 183 1.32 11.96 6.08
C PHE A 183 2.54 12.80 5.69
N VAL A 184 3.75 12.28 5.84
CA VAL A 184 5.00 12.98 5.49
C VAL A 184 5.03 13.28 4.00
N ILE A 185 4.72 12.31 3.14
CA ILE A 185 4.68 12.51 1.70
C ILE A 185 3.61 13.55 1.32
N PHE A 186 2.41 13.43 1.85
CA PHE A 186 1.31 14.34 1.52
C PHE A 186 1.57 15.77 2.01
N LYS A 187 2.13 15.94 3.21
CA LYS A 187 2.52 17.25 3.75
C LYS A 187 3.53 17.96 2.85
N ASN A 188 4.43 17.20 2.22
CA ASN A 188 5.47 17.71 1.32
C ASN A 188 5.07 17.63 -0.17
N LYS A 189 3.79 17.46 -0.49
CA LYS A 189 3.27 17.30 -1.87
C LYS A 189 3.71 18.37 -2.86
N LYS A 190 3.97 19.59 -2.41
CA LYS A 190 4.47 20.70 -3.26
C LYS A 190 5.79 20.36 -3.97
N ILE A 191 6.59 19.44 -3.43
CA ILE A 191 7.81 18.96 -4.07
C ILE A 191 7.47 18.19 -5.37
N PHE A 192 6.30 17.56 -5.43
CA PHE A 192 5.84 16.76 -6.55
C PHE A 192 5.00 17.56 -7.56
N ASP A 193 4.57 18.77 -7.18
CA ASP A 193 3.86 19.74 -8.05
C ASP A 193 4.87 20.62 -8.84
N ILE A 194 5.89 19.99 -9.44
CA ILE A 194 6.91 20.74 -10.19
C ILE A 194 6.23 21.55 -11.28
N LYS A 195 6.40 22.88 -11.22
CA LYS A 195 6.02 23.78 -12.32
C LYS A 195 6.78 23.33 -13.56
N GLU A 196 6.08 23.11 -14.67
CA GLU A 196 6.75 22.95 -15.95
C GLU A 196 7.51 24.26 -16.23
N ILE A 197 8.84 24.15 -16.37
CA ILE A 197 9.71 25.20 -16.88
C ILE A 197 9.51 25.28 -18.39
#